data_b41d534184ee9dcc1fefba63c3f01a05
#
_entry.id   b41d534184ee9dcc1fefba63c3f01a05
#
_cell.length_a   1.000
_cell.length_b   1.000
_cell.length_c   1.000
_cell.angle_alpha   90.00
_cell.angle_beta   90.00
_cell.angle_gamma   90.00
#
_symmetry.space_group_name_H-M   'P 1'
#
loop_
_entity.id
_entity.type
_entity.pdbx_description
1 polymer ?
#
loop_
_entity_poly.entity_id
_entity_poly.type
_entity_poly.pdbx_seq_one_letter_code
_entity_poly.pdbx_strand_id
1 'polypeptide(L)'
;MIKSFDEVFEDVTKLGVKIKTDEYHPIGKYQIIDQGQEAVAGYSDLEDGVFENVPAIVFGDHTRIVKYVDQPFFLGADGVKVLRSRFKDANYRYLYYALKSVKIPNTGYNRHFKWLKEAKIYYPNSEEQSKIVLILDGISSVIERRQRQLQKLDELVKARFVELFGDPELNPRGLPVLPWNAVFLTTTGKLDSNAMVENGRYPFFTCAKESYKIDSYAFDCEALLLAGNNAAGIYDVKHYKGKFNAYQRTYVLRLMNEKWSYILFKRQLEDKLQYLQSQSKGTNTRYLTLGILNELRFVVPPVAEQEQFAVFVEQTDKSKVAVQKALDEAQLLFDSLMQKYFG
;
A
#
# COMPACT_ATOMS: atom_id res chain seq x y z
N MET A 1 24.41 -9.79 26.20
CA MET A 1 25.34 -10.79 25.63
C MET A 1 25.12 -10.88 24.14
N ILE A 2 26.16 -11.02 23.33
CA ILE A 2 26.05 -11.23 21.88
C ILE A 2 26.30 -12.71 21.61
N LYS A 3 25.44 -13.33 20.77
CA LYS A 3 25.53 -14.73 20.34
C LYS A 3 25.58 -14.80 18.82
N SER A 4 26.17 -15.85 18.27
CA SER A 4 26.10 -16.13 16.85
C SER A 4 24.71 -16.66 16.48
N PHE A 5 24.36 -16.60 15.20
CA PHE A 5 23.11 -17.16 14.70
C PHE A 5 22.97 -18.66 15.07
N ASP A 6 24.00 -19.46 14.83
CA ASP A 6 23.97 -20.91 15.07
C ASP A 6 23.94 -21.30 16.56
N GLU A 7 24.33 -20.40 17.49
CA GLU A 7 24.11 -20.58 18.93
C GLU A 7 22.65 -20.39 19.33
N VAL A 8 21.90 -19.57 18.61
CA VAL A 8 20.52 -19.21 18.95
C VAL A 8 19.50 -20.02 18.15
N PHE A 9 19.75 -20.26 16.87
CA PHE A 9 18.78 -20.83 15.94
C PHE A 9 19.24 -22.16 15.33
N GLU A 10 18.26 -22.97 14.96
CA GLU A 10 18.39 -24.10 14.05
C GLU A 10 17.39 -24.00 12.89
N ASP A 11 17.82 -24.40 11.70
CA ASP A 11 16.94 -24.52 10.51
C ASP A 11 16.17 -25.84 10.58
N VAL A 12 14.89 -25.74 10.85
CA VAL A 12 13.94 -26.87 10.93
C VAL A 12 12.99 -26.95 9.75
N THR A 13 13.33 -26.30 8.64
CA THR A 13 12.51 -26.26 7.41
C THR A 13 12.09 -27.65 6.93
N LYS A 14 12.94 -28.65 7.14
CA LYS A 14 12.67 -30.04 6.72
C LYS A 14 11.51 -30.72 7.47
N LEU A 15 11.07 -30.17 8.59
CA LEU A 15 9.96 -30.71 9.37
C LEU A 15 8.58 -30.29 8.85
N GLY A 16 8.51 -29.30 7.96
CA GLY A 16 7.26 -28.84 7.38
C GLY A 16 7.13 -29.26 5.92
N VAL A 17 5.89 -29.46 5.49
CA VAL A 17 5.55 -29.76 4.08
C VAL A 17 5.29 -28.47 3.34
N LYS A 18 5.77 -28.41 2.09
CA LYS A 18 5.53 -27.28 1.18
C LYS A 18 4.29 -27.52 0.35
N ILE A 19 3.45 -26.50 0.24
CA ILE A 19 2.30 -26.46 -0.66
C ILE A 19 2.64 -25.57 -1.86
N LYS A 20 2.23 -25.98 -3.06
CA LYS A 20 2.45 -25.19 -4.28
C LYS A 20 1.47 -24.00 -4.34
N THR A 21 1.86 -22.94 -5.00
CA THR A 21 1.07 -21.70 -5.07
C THR A 21 -0.30 -21.90 -5.72
N ASP A 22 -0.42 -22.82 -6.67
CA ASP A 22 -1.67 -23.17 -7.34
C ASP A 22 -2.64 -24.01 -6.46
N GLU A 23 -2.16 -24.48 -5.31
CA GLU A 23 -2.94 -25.23 -4.31
C GLU A 23 -3.38 -24.34 -3.13
N TYR A 24 -3.13 -23.02 -3.18
CA TYR A 24 -3.55 -22.11 -2.11
C TYR A 24 -5.04 -21.81 -2.20
N HIS A 25 -5.75 -21.95 -1.08
CA HIS A 25 -7.14 -21.54 -0.96
C HIS A 25 -7.26 -20.17 -0.28
N PRO A 26 -8.30 -19.38 -0.59
CA PRO A 26 -8.55 -18.11 0.11
C PRO A 26 -9.01 -18.29 1.56
N ILE A 27 -9.54 -19.46 1.91
CA ILE A 27 -10.02 -19.85 3.25
C ILE A 27 -9.66 -21.33 3.46
N GLY A 28 -9.33 -21.72 4.68
CA GLY A 28 -9.04 -23.11 5.05
C GLY A 28 -8.65 -23.24 6.52
N LYS A 29 -8.40 -24.47 6.96
CA LYS A 29 -8.10 -24.82 8.36
C LYS A 29 -6.72 -24.32 8.81
N TYR A 30 -5.70 -24.48 7.97
CA TYR A 30 -4.32 -24.13 8.29
C TYR A 30 -3.81 -23.05 7.36
N GLN A 31 -3.12 -22.08 7.92
CA GLN A 31 -2.47 -21.01 7.15
C GLN A 31 -1.25 -21.53 6.37
N ILE A 32 -1.00 -20.97 5.20
CA ILE A 32 0.21 -21.19 4.42
C ILE A 32 1.10 -19.96 4.55
N ILE A 33 2.34 -20.17 4.99
CA ILE A 33 3.32 -19.10 5.18
C ILE A 33 4.41 -19.23 4.13
N ASP A 34 4.49 -18.25 3.26
CA ASP A 34 5.51 -18.15 2.22
C ASP A 34 6.53 -17.02 2.50
N GLN A 35 7.38 -16.73 1.53
CA GLN A 35 8.35 -15.64 1.60
C GLN A 35 7.82 -14.26 1.17
N GLY A 36 6.55 -14.16 0.77
CA GLY A 36 5.90 -12.92 0.34
C GLY A 36 5.70 -11.91 1.47
N GLN A 37 5.19 -10.73 1.13
CA GLN A 37 4.98 -9.64 2.10
C GLN A 37 3.80 -9.89 3.03
N GLU A 38 2.75 -10.58 2.54
CA GLU A 38 1.56 -10.89 3.32
C GLU A 38 1.91 -11.81 4.50
N ALA A 39 1.27 -11.60 5.65
CA ALA A 39 1.48 -12.44 6.83
C ALA A 39 1.10 -13.90 6.51
N VAL A 40 -0.01 -14.11 5.82
CA VAL A 40 -0.53 -15.39 5.36
C VAL A 40 -0.71 -15.33 3.85
N ALA A 41 -0.13 -16.28 3.13
CA ALA A 41 -0.20 -16.34 1.66
C ALA A 41 -1.46 -17.03 1.14
N GLY A 42 -2.09 -17.86 1.95
CA GLY A 42 -3.30 -18.62 1.66
C GLY A 42 -3.55 -19.65 2.74
N TYR A 43 -4.45 -20.57 2.47
CA TYR A 43 -4.87 -21.60 3.41
C TYR A 43 -4.91 -22.97 2.76
N SER A 44 -4.90 -24.03 3.60
CA SER A 44 -5.06 -25.42 3.20
C SER A 44 -5.90 -26.18 4.23
N ASP A 45 -6.64 -27.19 3.75
CA ASP A 45 -7.41 -28.11 4.61
C ASP A 45 -6.70 -29.47 4.79
N LEU A 46 -5.49 -29.63 4.25
CA LEU A 46 -4.67 -30.82 4.48
C LEU A 46 -4.35 -30.94 5.96
N GLU A 47 -4.34 -32.17 6.47
CA GLU A 47 -4.02 -32.47 7.88
C GLU A 47 -2.60 -33.02 8.04
N ASP A 48 -2.11 -33.74 7.04
CA ASP A 48 -0.78 -34.32 7.06
C ASP A 48 0.30 -33.32 6.66
N GLY A 49 1.37 -33.23 7.45
CA GLY A 49 2.53 -32.39 7.17
C GLY A 49 2.44 -30.95 7.68
N VAL A 50 1.46 -30.64 8.50
CA VAL A 50 1.35 -29.36 9.21
C VAL A 50 2.57 -29.18 10.11
N PHE A 51 3.18 -28.00 10.08
CA PHE A 51 4.21 -27.63 11.02
C PHE A 51 3.57 -27.18 12.34
N GLU A 52 3.64 -28.02 13.36
CA GLU A 52 2.97 -27.80 14.65
C GLU A 52 3.88 -27.20 15.73
N ASN A 53 5.21 -27.18 15.53
CA ASN A 53 6.17 -26.70 16.51
C ASN A 53 6.21 -25.16 16.55
N VAL A 54 5.14 -24.54 16.98
CA VAL A 54 4.98 -23.10 17.12
C VAL A 54 5.15 -22.64 18.58
N PRO A 55 5.54 -21.37 18.84
CA PRO A 55 5.86 -20.36 17.86
C PRO A 55 7.15 -20.65 17.08
N ALA A 56 7.23 -20.16 15.84
CA ALA A 56 8.38 -20.26 14.96
C ALA A 56 8.67 -18.93 14.26
N ILE A 57 9.88 -18.78 13.73
CA ILE A 57 10.23 -17.66 12.87
C ILE A 57 10.42 -18.18 11.44
N VAL A 58 9.75 -17.55 10.50
CA VAL A 58 9.89 -17.85 9.08
C VAL A 58 10.70 -16.74 8.41
N PHE A 59 11.71 -17.14 7.64
CA PHE A 59 12.56 -16.25 6.86
C PHE A 59 12.42 -16.51 5.37
N GLY A 60 12.15 -15.46 4.60
CA GLY A 60 12.11 -15.51 3.15
C GLY A 60 13.52 -15.37 2.56
N ASP A 61 14.04 -16.45 1.96
CA ASP A 61 15.41 -16.53 1.47
C ASP A 61 15.70 -15.58 0.29
N HIS A 62 14.70 -15.27 -0.53
CA HIS A 62 14.85 -14.30 -1.63
C HIS A 62 14.36 -12.90 -1.26
N THR A 63 13.39 -12.78 -0.36
CA THR A 63 12.75 -11.52 0.00
C THR A 63 13.37 -10.86 1.24
N ARG A 64 14.09 -11.63 2.07
CA ARG A 64 14.66 -11.22 3.37
C ARG A 64 13.58 -10.87 4.41
N ILE A 65 12.33 -11.22 4.16
CA ILE A 65 11.22 -10.96 5.06
C ILE A 65 11.29 -11.94 6.23
N VAL A 66 11.13 -11.43 7.45
CA VAL A 66 11.04 -12.20 8.68
C VAL A 66 9.59 -12.18 9.16
N LYS A 67 9.01 -13.35 9.44
CA LYS A 67 7.64 -13.49 9.97
C LYS A 67 7.68 -14.22 11.31
N TYR A 68 6.85 -13.80 12.25
CA TYR A 68 6.54 -14.53 13.48
C TYR A 68 5.27 -15.33 13.26
N VAL A 69 5.28 -16.62 13.58
CA VAL A 69 4.14 -17.51 13.36
C VAL A 69 3.87 -18.29 14.66
N ASP A 70 2.69 -18.14 15.21
CA ASP A 70 2.25 -18.74 16.48
C ASP A 70 1.09 -19.72 16.34
N GLN A 71 0.64 -19.96 15.12
CA GLN A 71 -0.38 -20.95 14.80
C GLN A 71 0.21 -22.05 13.90
N PRO A 72 -0.25 -23.30 13.96
CA PRO A 72 0.17 -24.33 13.04
C PRO A 72 -0.01 -23.92 11.58
N PHE A 73 0.95 -24.27 10.73
CA PHE A 73 1.00 -23.78 9.36
C PHE A 73 1.67 -24.75 8.38
N PHE A 74 1.40 -24.56 7.10
CA PHE A 74 2.17 -25.15 6.01
C PHE A 74 3.19 -24.17 5.47
N LEU A 75 4.31 -24.68 4.97
CA LEU A 75 5.25 -23.87 4.23
C LEU A 75 4.68 -23.58 2.85
N GLY A 76 4.80 -22.33 2.41
CA GLY A 76 4.56 -21.95 1.03
C GLY A 76 5.66 -22.47 0.10
N ALA A 77 5.57 -22.11 -1.17
CA ALA A 77 6.51 -22.49 -2.22
C ALA A 77 7.98 -22.22 -1.87
N ASP A 78 8.91 -22.42 -2.78
CA ASP A 78 10.35 -22.34 -2.53
C ASP A 78 10.83 -21.03 -1.90
N GLY A 79 11.94 -21.08 -1.17
CA GLY A 79 12.57 -19.90 -0.54
C GLY A 79 12.12 -19.62 0.89
N VAL A 80 11.38 -20.50 1.52
CA VAL A 80 11.01 -20.39 2.95
C VAL A 80 12.04 -21.13 3.82
N LYS A 81 12.44 -20.49 4.91
CA LYS A 81 13.24 -21.08 5.99
C LYS A 81 12.48 -20.99 7.29
N VAL A 82 12.35 -22.10 8.02
CA VAL A 82 11.73 -22.14 9.35
C VAL A 82 12.81 -22.26 10.40
N LEU A 83 12.83 -21.33 11.33
CA LEU A 83 13.84 -21.21 12.37
C LEU A 83 13.24 -21.49 13.73
N ARG A 84 13.89 -22.37 14.48
CA ARG A 84 13.58 -22.68 15.86
C ARG A 84 14.72 -22.23 16.77
N SER A 85 14.39 -21.77 17.98
CA SER A 85 15.41 -21.49 18.98
C SER A 85 16.00 -22.76 19.57
N ARG A 86 17.32 -22.75 19.83
CA ARG A 86 18.00 -23.80 20.59
C ARG A 86 17.76 -23.70 22.09
N PHE A 87 17.21 -22.56 22.56
CA PHE A 87 16.87 -22.35 23.96
C PHE A 87 15.42 -22.75 24.20
N LYS A 88 15.20 -23.58 25.22
CA LYS A 88 13.90 -24.13 25.56
C LYS A 88 12.87 -23.04 25.92
N ASP A 89 13.29 -22.01 26.65
CA ASP A 89 12.44 -20.94 27.17
C ASP A 89 12.66 -19.62 26.36
N ALA A 90 12.86 -19.73 25.06
CA ALA A 90 13.15 -18.59 24.21
C ALA A 90 11.90 -17.69 24.02
N ASN A 91 12.11 -16.39 24.12
CA ASN A 91 11.10 -15.42 23.73
C ASN A 91 11.11 -15.22 22.21
N TYR A 92 10.23 -15.93 21.49
CA TYR A 92 10.19 -15.88 20.01
C TYR A 92 9.79 -14.51 19.46
N ARG A 93 9.00 -13.72 20.21
CA ARG A 93 8.71 -12.32 19.79
C ARG A 93 9.97 -11.47 19.85
N TYR A 94 10.79 -11.63 20.87
CA TYR A 94 12.08 -10.98 20.95
C TYR A 94 12.99 -11.40 19.79
N LEU A 95 13.10 -12.70 19.55
CA LEU A 95 13.92 -13.25 18.46
C LEU A 95 13.45 -12.78 17.07
N TYR A 96 12.15 -12.61 16.88
CA TYR A 96 11.59 -12.03 15.67
C TYR A 96 12.12 -10.61 15.44
N TYR A 97 12.08 -9.74 16.46
CA TYR A 97 12.61 -8.38 16.36
C TYR A 97 14.12 -8.38 16.15
N ALA A 98 14.86 -9.22 16.85
CA ALA A 98 16.30 -9.35 16.70
C ALA A 98 16.67 -9.76 15.26
N LEU A 99 15.98 -10.70 14.64
CA LEU A 99 16.23 -11.08 13.26
C LEU A 99 15.77 -10.01 12.25
N LYS A 100 14.66 -9.32 12.53
CA LYS A 100 14.16 -8.23 11.69
C LYS A 100 15.13 -7.04 11.63
N SER A 101 15.95 -6.84 12.67
CA SER A 101 16.95 -5.78 12.71
C SER A 101 18.22 -6.08 11.91
N VAL A 102 18.44 -7.34 11.53
CA VAL A 102 19.66 -7.76 10.82
C VAL A 102 19.70 -7.13 9.43
N LYS A 103 20.76 -6.36 9.17
CA LYS A 103 20.99 -5.73 7.86
C LYS A 103 21.54 -6.76 6.87
N ILE A 104 20.68 -7.31 6.04
CA ILE A 104 21.04 -8.23 4.97
C ILE A 104 21.21 -7.47 3.65
N PRO A 105 22.37 -7.58 2.97
CA PRO A 105 22.61 -6.86 1.72
C PRO A 105 21.60 -7.29 0.64
N ASN A 106 21.14 -6.31 -0.15
CA ASN A 106 20.30 -6.60 -1.31
C ASN A 106 21.21 -6.94 -2.51
N THR A 107 21.27 -8.21 -2.87
CA THR A 107 22.06 -8.69 -4.01
C THR A 107 21.16 -9.13 -5.19
N GLY A 108 19.95 -8.60 -5.28
CA GLY A 108 18.95 -9.00 -6.28
C GLY A 108 18.26 -10.31 -5.94
N TYR A 109 17.84 -11.07 -6.96
CA TYR A 109 17.15 -12.35 -6.78
C TYR A 109 18.15 -13.46 -6.44
N ASN A 110 18.72 -13.41 -5.24
CA ASN A 110 19.65 -14.38 -4.69
C ASN A 110 19.12 -15.00 -3.39
N ARG A 111 19.76 -16.06 -2.93
CA ARG A 111 19.48 -16.65 -1.62
C ARG A 111 20.27 -15.90 -0.55
N HIS A 112 19.54 -15.35 0.43
CA HIS A 112 20.07 -14.45 1.46
C HIS A 112 20.30 -15.15 2.81
N PHE A 113 19.88 -16.38 2.99
CA PHE A 113 20.01 -17.09 4.26
C PHE A 113 21.45 -17.22 4.76
N LYS A 114 22.42 -17.30 3.84
CA LYS A 114 23.84 -17.33 4.20
C LYS A 114 24.28 -16.09 5.00
N TRP A 115 23.78 -14.89 4.64
CA TRP A 115 24.10 -13.66 5.38
C TRP A 115 23.37 -13.58 6.71
N LEU A 116 22.15 -14.14 6.81
CA LEU A 116 21.46 -14.24 8.08
C LEU A 116 22.23 -15.13 9.06
N LYS A 117 22.86 -16.20 8.60
CA LYS A 117 23.71 -17.08 9.40
C LYS A 117 24.98 -16.40 9.97
N GLU A 118 25.46 -15.35 9.33
CA GLU A 118 26.60 -14.56 9.79
C GLU A 118 26.20 -13.51 10.84
N ALA A 119 24.90 -13.35 11.11
CA ALA A 119 24.39 -12.35 12.02
C ALA A 119 24.81 -12.62 13.47
N LYS A 120 25.09 -11.54 14.17
CA LYS A 120 25.29 -11.53 15.62
C LYS A 120 23.99 -11.07 16.28
N ILE A 121 23.48 -11.88 17.18
CA ILE A 121 22.21 -11.67 17.86
C ILE A 121 22.48 -11.13 19.26
N TYR A 122 21.99 -9.93 19.56
CA TYR A 122 21.93 -9.46 20.93
C TYR A 122 20.94 -10.34 21.72
N TYR A 123 21.42 -10.98 22.78
CA TYR A 123 20.65 -11.94 23.58
C TYR A 123 20.75 -11.57 25.06
N PRO A 124 19.96 -10.62 25.56
CA PRO A 124 19.92 -10.23 26.97
C PRO A 124 19.21 -11.27 27.82
N ASN A 125 19.09 -10.99 29.12
CA ASN A 125 18.29 -11.83 30.01
C ASN A 125 16.79 -11.77 29.69
N SER A 126 16.02 -12.72 30.21
CA SER A 126 14.59 -12.88 29.92
C SER A 126 13.75 -11.65 30.32
N GLU A 127 14.10 -10.97 31.40
CA GLU A 127 13.41 -9.76 31.85
C GLU A 127 13.57 -8.61 30.85
N GLU A 128 14.79 -8.39 30.37
CA GLU A 128 15.07 -7.36 29.36
C GLU A 128 14.45 -7.70 28.01
N GLN A 129 14.50 -8.97 27.57
CA GLN A 129 13.78 -9.42 26.37
C GLN A 129 12.29 -9.08 26.46
N SER A 130 11.66 -9.38 27.59
CA SER A 130 10.23 -9.15 27.82
C SER A 130 9.89 -7.65 27.81
N LYS A 131 10.73 -6.80 28.39
CA LYS A 131 10.56 -5.33 28.34
C LYS A 131 10.64 -4.79 26.92
N ILE A 132 11.64 -5.25 26.15
CA ILE A 132 11.81 -4.86 24.74
C ILE A 132 10.57 -5.26 23.92
N VAL A 133 10.12 -6.50 24.06
CA VAL A 133 8.93 -7.01 23.36
C VAL A 133 7.68 -6.19 23.70
N LEU A 134 7.44 -5.93 24.99
CA LEU A 134 6.28 -5.15 25.42
C LEU A 134 6.23 -3.76 24.76
N ILE A 135 7.38 -3.10 24.66
CA ILE A 135 7.46 -1.77 24.04
C ILE A 135 7.24 -1.86 22.52
N LEU A 136 7.95 -2.77 21.85
CA LEU A 136 7.87 -2.88 20.38
C LEU A 136 6.51 -3.41 19.90
N ASP A 137 5.91 -4.37 20.59
CA ASP A 137 4.57 -4.87 20.31
C ASP A 137 3.52 -3.78 20.54
N GLY A 138 3.68 -2.96 21.59
CA GLY A 138 2.81 -1.81 21.83
C GLY A 138 2.79 -0.83 20.67
N ILE A 139 3.97 -0.45 20.16
CA ILE A 139 4.08 0.47 19.03
C ILE A 139 3.62 -0.18 17.72
N SER A 140 3.98 -1.43 17.46
CA SER A 140 3.47 -2.18 16.29
C SER A 140 1.95 -2.22 16.26
N SER A 141 1.31 -2.46 17.41
CA SER A 141 -0.15 -2.41 17.53
C SER A 141 -0.74 -1.03 17.26
N VAL A 142 -0.04 0.06 17.59
CA VAL A 142 -0.47 1.43 17.23
C VAL A 142 -0.37 1.62 15.71
N ILE A 143 0.74 1.23 15.09
CA ILE A 143 0.96 1.31 13.64
C ILE A 143 -0.15 0.57 12.89
N GLU A 144 -0.42 -0.69 13.25
CA GLU A 144 -1.48 -1.50 12.62
C GLU A 144 -2.88 -0.89 12.80
N ARG A 145 -3.17 -0.35 13.97
CA ARG A 145 -4.45 0.35 14.22
C ARG A 145 -4.61 1.59 13.37
N ARG A 146 -3.54 2.39 13.18
CA ARG A 146 -3.58 3.59 12.34
C ARG A 146 -3.74 3.24 10.86
N GLN A 147 -3.06 2.21 10.37
CA GLN A 147 -3.24 1.72 9.00
C GLN A 147 -4.68 1.25 8.75
N ARG A 148 -5.25 0.46 9.66
CA ARG A 148 -6.67 0.05 9.59
C ARG A 148 -7.64 1.24 9.68
N GLN A 149 -7.29 2.27 10.46
CA GLN A 149 -8.10 3.48 10.55
C GLN A 149 -8.12 4.24 9.22
N LEU A 150 -6.99 4.39 8.53
CA LEU A 150 -6.93 5.00 7.20
C LEU A 150 -7.80 4.23 6.20
N GLN A 151 -7.67 2.91 6.17
CA GLN A 151 -8.50 2.06 5.31
C GLN A 151 -10.00 2.25 5.58
N LYS A 152 -10.41 2.27 6.85
CA LYS A 152 -11.80 2.49 7.22
C LYS A 152 -12.32 3.87 6.84
N LEU A 153 -11.48 4.91 6.87
CA LEU A 153 -11.86 6.24 6.39
C LEU A 153 -12.08 6.25 4.86
N ASP A 154 -11.30 5.48 4.09
CA ASP A 154 -11.55 5.29 2.66
C ASP A 154 -12.85 4.53 2.39
N GLU A 155 -13.10 3.45 3.12
CA GLU A 155 -14.36 2.69 3.06
C GLU A 155 -15.57 3.55 3.42
N LEU A 156 -15.43 4.43 4.41
CA LEU A 156 -16.48 5.34 4.85
C LEU A 156 -16.88 6.35 3.75
N VAL A 157 -15.91 6.89 3.00
CA VAL A 157 -16.19 7.75 1.85
C VAL A 157 -16.94 7.00 0.76
N LYS A 158 -16.55 5.74 0.48
CA LYS A 158 -17.25 4.86 -0.48
C LYS A 158 -18.69 4.60 -0.03
N ALA A 159 -18.88 4.22 1.22
CA ALA A 159 -20.19 3.95 1.79
C ALA A 159 -21.09 5.19 1.73
N ARG A 160 -20.54 6.38 2.04
CA ARG A 160 -21.30 7.63 1.96
C ARG A 160 -21.70 7.99 0.55
N PHE A 161 -20.86 7.70 -0.45
CA PHE A 161 -21.23 7.88 -1.86
C PHE A 161 -22.41 6.99 -2.22
N VAL A 162 -22.36 5.71 -1.87
CA VAL A 162 -23.44 4.75 -2.17
C VAL A 162 -24.73 5.10 -1.41
N GLU A 163 -24.63 5.54 -0.16
CA GLU A 163 -25.77 5.99 0.64
C GLU A 163 -26.50 7.18 0.00
N LEU A 164 -25.75 8.18 -0.48
CA LEU A 164 -26.31 9.38 -1.07
C LEU A 164 -26.83 9.18 -2.50
N PHE A 165 -26.08 8.43 -3.31
CA PHE A 165 -26.31 8.40 -4.76
C PHE A 165 -26.73 7.01 -5.28
N GLY A 166 -26.60 5.97 -4.45
CA GLY A 166 -26.75 4.58 -4.88
C GLY A 166 -25.51 4.04 -5.56
N ASP A 167 -25.56 2.77 -5.93
CA ASP A 167 -24.52 2.15 -6.74
C ASP A 167 -24.47 2.83 -8.13
N PRO A 168 -23.32 3.35 -8.58
CA PRO A 168 -23.22 4.11 -9.84
C PRO A 168 -23.43 3.25 -11.09
N GLU A 169 -23.26 1.93 -11.03
CA GLU A 169 -23.50 1.02 -12.15
C GLU A 169 -24.99 0.68 -12.26
N LEU A 170 -25.63 0.41 -11.13
CA LEU A 170 -27.07 0.09 -11.07
C LEU A 170 -27.94 1.33 -11.15
N ASN A 171 -27.44 2.48 -10.71
CA ASN A 171 -28.14 3.77 -10.65
C ASN A 171 -29.60 3.66 -10.13
N PRO A 172 -29.82 3.10 -8.94
CA PRO A 172 -31.17 2.79 -8.44
C PRO A 172 -32.03 4.04 -8.21
N ARG A 173 -31.41 5.21 -8.10
CA ARG A 173 -32.09 6.51 -7.96
C ARG A 173 -32.48 7.13 -9.30
N GLY A 174 -32.08 6.55 -10.46
CA GLY A 174 -32.35 7.12 -11.80
C GLY A 174 -31.72 8.50 -12.00
N LEU A 175 -30.57 8.78 -11.37
CA LEU A 175 -29.86 10.06 -11.51
C LEU A 175 -29.36 10.25 -12.95
N PRO A 176 -29.24 11.50 -13.46
CA PRO A 176 -28.65 11.74 -14.76
C PRO A 176 -27.25 11.13 -14.87
N VAL A 177 -26.99 10.45 -15.99
CA VAL A 177 -25.69 9.86 -16.31
C VAL A 177 -25.15 10.53 -17.56
N LEU A 178 -24.00 11.18 -17.45
CA LEU A 178 -23.40 11.92 -18.53
C LEU A 178 -22.11 11.26 -19.03
N PRO A 179 -21.79 11.35 -20.33
CA PRO A 179 -20.52 10.91 -20.89
C PRO A 179 -19.37 11.86 -20.51
N TRP A 180 -18.14 11.39 -20.64
CA TRP A 180 -16.93 12.14 -20.36
C TRP A 180 -16.93 13.56 -20.89
N ASN A 181 -17.21 13.72 -22.17
CA ASN A 181 -17.18 15.00 -22.88
C ASN A 181 -18.31 15.98 -22.48
N ALA A 182 -19.35 15.49 -21.81
CA ALA A 182 -20.39 16.35 -21.21
C ALA A 182 -20.03 16.77 -19.78
N VAL A 183 -19.11 16.06 -19.13
CA VAL A 183 -18.65 16.37 -17.78
C VAL A 183 -17.37 17.19 -17.79
N PHE A 184 -16.41 16.85 -18.66
CA PHE A 184 -15.08 17.45 -18.65
C PHE A 184 -14.72 18.17 -19.97
N LEU A 185 -14.26 19.40 -19.84
CA LEU A 185 -13.42 20.04 -20.83
C LEU A 185 -12.00 19.50 -20.64
N THR A 186 -11.54 18.69 -21.59
CA THR A 186 -10.26 17.97 -21.50
C THR A 186 -9.18 18.67 -22.32
N THR A 187 -8.08 19.01 -21.68
CA THR A 187 -6.86 19.49 -22.34
C THR A 187 -5.65 18.72 -21.82
N THR A 188 -4.46 19.01 -22.32
CA THR A 188 -3.19 18.46 -21.78
C THR A 188 -2.19 19.57 -21.59
N GLY A 189 -1.15 19.31 -20.79
CA GLY A 189 0.04 20.15 -20.76
C GLY A 189 0.76 20.16 -22.11
N LYS A 190 1.77 20.98 -22.24
CA LYS A 190 2.58 21.12 -23.47
C LYS A 190 4.07 20.87 -23.24
N LEU A 191 4.50 20.82 -21.99
CA LEU A 191 5.90 20.68 -21.62
C LEU A 191 6.33 19.23 -21.49
N ASP A 192 7.62 18.98 -21.66
CA ASP A 192 8.23 17.70 -21.32
C ASP A 192 8.45 17.59 -19.80
N SER A 193 8.61 16.37 -19.29
CA SER A 193 8.81 16.13 -17.86
C SER A 193 10.11 16.71 -17.30
N ASN A 194 11.10 16.91 -18.15
CA ASN A 194 12.40 17.52 -17.80
C ASN A 194 12.33 19.06 -17.61
N ALA A 195 11.19 19.69 -17.88
CA ALA A 195 10.99 21.13 -17.66
C ALA A 195 10.87 21.51 -16.16
N MET A 196 10.93 20.55 -15.26
CA MET A 196 10.88 20.79 -13.82
C MET A 196 12.10 21.60 -13.33
N VAL A 197 11.86 22.45 -12.32
CA VAL A 197 12.87 23.26 -11.65
C VAL A 197 12.77 22.98 -10.14
N GLU A 198 13.88 22.64 -9.48
CA GLU A 198 13.89 22.18 -8.09
C GLU A 198 13.19 23.14 -7.12
N ASN A 199 13.40 24.45 -7.25
CA ASN A 199 12.81 25.49 -6.39
C ASN A 199 11.81 26.37 -7.15
N GLY A 200 11.12 25.85 -8.17
CA GLY A 200 10.16 26.58 -8.97
C GLY A 200 8.98 27.13 -8.15
N ARG A 201 8.35 28.18 -8.65
CA ARG A 201 7.27 28.92 -7.97
C ARG A 201 5.92 28.22 -8.04
N TYR A 202 5.65 27.44 -9.08
CA TYR A 202 4.34 26.85 -9.35
C TYR A 202 4.43 25.32 -9.35
N PRO A 203 3.34 24.61 -8.99
CA PRO A 203 3.27 23.17 -9.17
C PRO A 203 3.39 22.79 -10.66
N PHE A 204 4.12 21.71 -10.91
CA PHE A 204 4.21 21.07 -12.22
C PHE A 204 3.71 19.63 -12.10
N PHE A 205 2.56 19.38 -12.69
CA PHE A 205 1.91 18.07 -12.64
C PHE A 205 2.35 17.21 -13.81
N THR A 206 3.01 16.10 -13.47
CA THR A 206 3.41 15.06 -14.41
C THR A 206 2.60 13.79 -14.16
N CYS A 207 2.99 12.68 -14.79
CA CYS A 207 2.39 11.36 -14.50
C CYS A 207 2.98 10.68 -13.25
N ALA A 208 3.89 11.33 -12.53
CA ALA A 208 4.40 10.87 -11.25
C ALA A 208 3.38 11.09 -10.12
N LYS A 209 3.49 10.28 -9.05
CA LYS A 209 2.65 10.43 -7.86
C LYS A 209 2.81 11.79 -7.20
N GLU A 210 4.05 12.26 -7.04
CA GLU A 210 4.37 13.57 -6.48
C GLU A 210 4.33 14.66 -7.56
N SER A 211 3.98 15.89 -7.18
CA SER A 211 4.07 17.05 -8.04
C SER A 211 5.46 17.67 -7.96
N TYR A 212 6.00 18.06 -9.10
CA TYR A 212 7.23 18.83 -9.20
C TYR A 212 6.98 20.33 -9.11
N LYS A 213 8.01 21.13 -9.35
CA LYS A 213 7.96 22.59 -9.40
C LYS A 213 8.44 23.10 -10.76
N ILE A 214 7.99 24.30 -11.11
CA ILE A 214 8.38 25.03 -12.33
C ILE A 214 8.22 26.53 -12.14
N ASP A 215 8.95 27.36 -12.91
CA ASP A 215 8.89 28.82 -12.79
C ASP A 215 7.80 29.51 -13.61
N SER A 216 7.14 28.79 -14.51
CA SER A 216 6.05 29.29 -15.34
C SER A 216 4.76 28.54 -15.09
N TYR A 217 3.61 29.17 -15.34
CA TYR A 217 2.32 28.51 -15.34
C TYR A 217 1.64 28.63 -16.72
N ALA A 218 0.89 27.61 -17.10
CA ALA A 218 0.07 27.61 -18.30
C ALA A 218 -1.44 27.60 -17.97
N PHE A 219 -1.78 27.26 -16.74
CA PHE A 219 -3.15 27.17 -16.26
C PHE A 219 -3.31 28.01 -14.98
N ASP A 220 -4.46 28.70 -14.87
CA ASP A 220 -4.89 29.40 -13.67
C ASP A 220 -6.38 29.08 -13.48
N CYS A 221 -6.66 27.91 -12.89
CA CYS A 221 -8.02 27.39 -12.77
C CYS A 221 -8.09 26.28 -11.72
N GLU A 222 -9.30 25.82 -11.44
CA GLU A 222 -9.54 24.56 -10.73
C GLU A 222 -9.64 23.41 -11.75
N ALA A 223 -8.95 22.29 -11.49
CA ALA A 223 -8.91 21.14 -12.38
C ALA A 223 -8.60 19.84 -11.66
N LEU A 224 -9.05 18.72 -12.26
CA LEU A 224 -8.49 17.41 -11.97
C LEU A 224 -7.34 17.12 -12.95
N LEU A 225 -6.27 16.51 -12.43
CA LEU A 225 -5.07 16.17 -13.19
C LEU A 225 -5.00 14.64 -13.22
N LEU A 226 -5.28 14.05 -14.40
CA LEU A 226 -5.20 12.61 -14.60
C LEU A 226 -3.89 12.28 -15.33
N ALA A 227 -3.10 11.39 -14.73
CA ALA A 227 -1.92 10.84 -15.39
C ALA A 227 -2.32 10.05 -16.65
N GLY A 228 -1.82 10.45 -17.81
CA GLY A 228 -2.18 9.83 -19.09
C GLY A 228 -1.27 8.68 -19.51
N ASN A 229 -0.11 8.50 -18.86
CA ASN A 229 0.77 7.37 -19.09
C ASN A 229 1.48 6.93 -17.79
N ASN A 230 1.82 5.65 -17.69
CA ASN A 230 2.58 5.09 -16.59
C ASN A 230 3.17 3.72 -17.00
N ALA A 231 4.40 3.40 -16.58
CA ALA A 231 5.05 2.14 -16.94
C ALA A 231 4.24 0.91 -16.44
N ALA A 232 3.70 0.97 -15.22
CA ALA A 232 2.89 -0.11 -14.63
C ALA A 232 1.39 0.01 -14.97
N GLY A 233 0.95 1.07 -15.66
CA GLY A 233 -0.47 1.36 -15.90
C GLY A 233 -1.22 1.80 -14.64
N ILE A 234 -0.52 2.20 -13.59
CA ILE A 234 -1.11 2.70 -12.35
C ILE A 234 -1.31 4.21 -12.51
N TYR A 235 -2.57 4.61 -12.66
CA TYR A 235 -2.94 5.99 -12.87
C TYR A 235 -3.33 6.67 -11.56
N ASP A 236 -3.22 8.00 -11.53
CA ASP A 236 -3.52 8.84 -10.38
C ASP A 236 -4.32 10.07 -10.81
N VAL A 237 -5.20 10.54 -9.93
CA VAL A 237 -6.02 11.74 -10.14
C VAL A 237 -5.75 12.73 -9.03
N LYS A 238 -5.15 13.87 -9.37
CA LYS A 238 -4.95 14.97 -8.43
C LYS A 238 -6.02 16.04 -8.64
N HIS A 239 -6.31 16.78 -7.58
CA HIS A 239 -7.18 17.96 -7.63
C HIS A 239 -6.35 19.18 -7.23
N TYR A 240 -6.42 20.22 -8.01
CA TYR A 240 -5.70 21.46 -7.74
C TYR A 240 -6.49 22.69 -8.19
N LYS A 241 -6.36 23.77 -7.43
CA LYS A 241 -6.94 25.09 -7.73
C LYS A 241 -5.86 26.15 -7.62
N GLY A 242 -5.65 26.90 -8.70
CA GLY A 242 -4.68 28.00 -8.77
C GLY A 242 -3.80 27.91 -10.01
N LYS A 243 -2.61 28.52 -9.93
CA LYS A 243 -1.64 28.60 -11.03
C LYS A 243 -0.75 27.36 -11.04
N PHE A 244 -0.68 26.66 -12.17
CA PHE A 244 0.13 25.45 -12.35
C PHE A 244 0.55 25.25 -13.81
N ASN A 245 1.44 24.28 -14.01
CA ASN A 245 1.75 23.76 -15.32
C ASN A 245 1.58 22.24 -15.35
N ALA A 246 1.48 21.64 -16.53
CA ALA A 246 1.29 20.21 -16.70
C ALA A 246 2.17 19.66 -17.82
N TYR A 247 2.58 18.41 -17.64
CA TYR A 247 3.27 17.60 -18.64
C TYR A 247 2.34 17.25 -19.82
N GLN A 248 2.89 17.15 -21.02
CA GLN A 248 2.11 16.87 -22.25
C GLN A 248 1.29 15.57 -22.21
N ARG A 249 1.57 14.64 -21.30
CA ARG A 249 0.80 13.40 -21.09
C ARG A 249 -0.09 13.45 -19.84
N THR A 250 -0.23 14.60 -19.19
CA THR A 250 -1.16 14.81 -18.08
C THR A 250 -2.41 15.47 -18.63
N TYR A 251 -3.54 14.80 -18.49
CA TYR A 251 -4.84 15.39 -18.81
C TYR A 251 -5.24 16.40 -17.74
N VAL A 252 -5.61 17.59 -18.18
CA VAL A 252 -6.13 18.69 -17.35
C VAL A 252 -7.63 18.74 -17.61
N LEU A 253 -8.44 18.39 -16.59
CA LEU A 253 -9.87 18.21 -16.69
C LEU A 253 -10.59 19.33 -15.94
N ARG A 254 -11.27 20.19 -16.65
CA ARG A 254 -12.14 21.21 -16.08
C ARG A 254 -13.60 20.77 -16.18
N LEU A 255 -14.38 21.00 -15.13
CA LEU A 255 -15.81 20.70 -15.19
C LEU A 255 -16.55 21.62 -16.14
N MET A 256 -17.48 21.07 -16.92
CA MET A 256 -18.30 21.83 -17.88
C MET A 256 -19.30 22.76 -17.17
N ASN A 257 -19.67 22.45 -15.94
CA ASN A 257 -20.54 23.28 -15.12
C ASN A 257 -19.80 23.73 -13.85
N GLU A 258 -19.68 25.03 -13.66
CA GLU A 258 -18.95 25.65 -12.54
C GLU A 258 -19.58 25.37 -11.15
N LYS A 259 -20.84 24.96 -11.12
CA LYS A 259 -21.55 24.59 -9.88
C LYS A 259 -21.29 23.14 -9.45
N TRP A 260 -20.66 22.33 -10.29
CA TRP A 260 -20.41 20.95 -9.97
C TRP A 260 -19.17 20.78 -9.06
N SER A 261 -19.21 19.75 -8.21
CA SER A 261 -18.16 19.47 -7.24
C SER A 261 -17.00 18.69 -7.84
N TYR A 262 -15.83 19.26 -7.91
CA TYR A 262 -14.59 18.56 -8.30
C TYR A 262 -14.31 17.34 -7.40
N ILE A 263 -14.68 17.40 -6.12
CA ILE A 263 -14.50 16.30 -5.17
C ILE A 263 -15.35 15.09 -5.57
N LEU A 264 -16.61 15.31 -5.96
CA LEU A 264 -17.50 14.23 -6.42
C LEU A 264 -16.95 13.55 -7.69
N PHE A 265 -16.58 14.35 -8.69
CA PHE A 265 -16.09 13.79 -9.96
C PHE A 265 -14.70 13.18 -9.84
N LYS A 266 -13.83 13.73 -8.97
CA LYS A 266 -12.56 13.08 -8.61
C LYS A 266 -12.82 11.69 -8.03
N ARG A 267 -13.74 11.57 -7.08
CA ARG A 267 -14.10 10.28 -6.47
C ARG A 267 -14.59 9.27 -7.51
N GLN A 268 -15.54 9.67 -8.35
CA GLN A 268 -16.04 8.78 -9.40
C GLN A 268 -14.94 8.37 -10.39
N LEU A 269 -14.01 9.26 -10.71
CA LEU A 269 -12.89 8.95 -11.59
C LEU A 269 -11.88 8.01 -10.92
N GLU A 270 -11.62 8.18 -9.63
CA GLU A 270 -10.76 7.27 -8.83
C GLU A 270 -11.33 5.85 -8.81
N ASP A 271 -12.63 5.67 -8.66
CA ASP A 271 -13.28 4.35 -8.71
C ASP A 271 -13.15 3.66 -10.09
N LYS A 272 -12.91 4.42 -11.15
CA LYS A 272 -12.72 3.93 -12.52
C LYS A 272 -11.26 3.68 -12.90
N LEU A 273 -10.28 3.96 -12.01
CA LEU A 273 -8.86 3.81 -12.35
C LEU A 273 -8.47 2.36 -12.66
N GLN A 274 -9.06 1.39 -11.98
CA GLN A 274 -8.80 -0.03 -12.25
C GLN A 274 -9.32 -0.43 -13.65
N TYR A 275 -10.50 0.04 -14.03
CA TYR A 275 -11.01 -0.13 -15.40
C TYR A 275 -10.07 0.55 -16.41
N LEU A 276 -9.64 1.78 -16.20
CA LEU A 276 -8.69 2.48 -17.06
C LEU A 276 -7.37 1.72 -17.19
N GLN A 277 -6.88 1.12 -16.11
CA GLN A 277 -5.70 0.26 -16.15
C GLN A 277 -5.90 -0.94 -17.07
N SER A 278 -7.04 -1.62 -17.00
CA SER A 278 -7.35 -2.78 -17.84
C SER A 278 -7.47 -2.41 -19.32
N GLN A 279 -7.99 -1.21 -19.65
CA GLN A 279 -8.19 -0.72 -21.02
C GLN A 279 -6.97 -0.01 -21.61
N SER A 280 -5.94 0.29 -20.79
CA SER A 280 -4.76 1.03 -21.22
C SER A 280 -3.96 0.28 -22.28
N LYS A 281 -3.38 1.03 -23.23
CA LYS A 281 -2.62 0.52 -24.37
C LYS A 281 -1.12 0.62 -24.10
N GLY A 282 -0.32 -0.17 -24.84
CA GLY A 282 1.15 -0.18 -24.75
C GLY A 282 1.70 -1.32 -23.88
N THR A 283 2.92 -1.76 -24.19
CA THR A 283 3.61 -2.87 -23.48
C THR A 283 4.61 -2.36 -22.44
N ASN A 284 5.54 -1.48 -22.83
CA ASN A 284 6.57 -0.96 -21.90
C ASN A 284 6.10 0.28 -21.13
N THR A 285 5.24 1.08 -21.76
CA THR A 285 4.59 2.23 -21.11
C THR A 285 3.12 2.17 -21.49
N ARG A 286 2.27 1.98 -20.49
CA ARG A 286 0.82 2.00 -20.68
C ARG A 286 0.32 3.43 -20.75
N TYR A 287 -0.63 3.69 -21.65
CA TYR A 287 -1.18 5.03 -21.86
C TYR A 287 -2.68 5.01 -22.09
N LEU A 288 -3.34 6.08 -21.67
CA LEU A 288 -4.75 6.36 -21.91
C LEU A 288 -4.92 7.19 -23.18
N THR A 289 -6.02 6.98 -23.87
CA THR A 289 -6.44 7.79 -25.03
C THR A 289 -7.77 8.45 -24.75
N LEU A 290 -8.10 9.52 -25.46
CA LEU A 290 -9.43 10.15 -25.36
C LEU A 290 -10.55 9.16 -25.72
N GLY A 291 -10.30 8.19 -26.62
CA GLY A 291 -11.25 7.12 -26.94
C GLY A 291 -11.63 6.30 -25.71
N ILE A 292 -10.62 5.87 -24.92
CA ILE A 292 -10.85 5.13 -23.66
C ILE A 292 -11.60 6.00 -22.64
N LEU A 293 -11.19 7.26 -22.49
CA LEU A 293 -11.82 8.19 -21.54
C LEU A 293 -13.30 8.48 -21.90
N ASN A 294 -13.62 8.60 -23.17
CA ASN A 294 -14.98 8.89 -23.65
C ASN A 294 -15.97 7.73 -23.41
N GLU A 295 -15.50 6.54 -23.13
CA GLU A 295 -16.35 5.40 -22.73
C GLU A 295 -16.88 5.55 -21.30
N LEU A 296 -16.21 6.35 -20.47
CA LEU A 296 -16.60 6.55 -19.08
C LEU A 296 -17.92 7.33 -18.97
N ARG A 297 -18.69 6.97 -17.96
CA ARG A 297 -19.97 7.60 -17.60
C ARG A 297 -19.91 8.05 -16.16
N PHE A 298 -20.58 9.16 -15.87
CA PHE A 298 -20.59 9.79 -14.54
C PHE A 298 -22.02 10.09 -14.12
N VAL A 299 -22.33 9.71 -12.89
CA VAL A 299 -23.60 10.08 -12.25
C VAL A 299 -23.52 11.55 -11.83
N VAL A 300 -24.58 12.31 -12.13
CA VAL A 300 -24.65 13.76 -11.85
C VAL A 300 -25.83 14.05 -10.91
N PRO A 301 -25.64 13.94 -9.60
CA PRO A 301 -26.69 14.26 -8.63
C PRO A 301 -26.99 15.77 -8.59
N PRO A 302 -28.08 16.19 -7.93
CA PRO A 302 -28.36 17.60 -7.65
C PRO A 302 -27.18 18.29 -6.93
N VAL A 303 -26.93 19.57 -7.27
CA VAL A 303 -25.77 20.32 -6.76
C VAL A 303 -25.72 20.33 -5.22
N ALA A 304 -26.85 20.49 -4.53
CA ALA A 304 -26.92 20.47 -3.08
C ALA A 304 -26.43 19.14 -2.47
N GLU A 305 -26.73 18.00 -3.12
CA GLU A 305 -26.24 16.69 -2.67
C GLU A 305 -24.74 16.52 -2.97
N GLN A 306 -24.24 17.08 -4.09
CA GLN A 306 -22.82 17.12 -4.40
C GLN A 306 -22.03 17.90 -3.33
N GLU A 307 -22.56 19.06 -2.89
CA GLU A 307 -21.96 19.88 -1.82
C GLU A 307 -21.96 19.11 -0.48
N GLN A 308 -23.07 18.45 -0.14
CA GLN A 308 -23.15 17.63 1.06
C GLN A 308 -22.08 16.52 1.07
N PHE A 309 -21.88 15.85 -0.05
CA PHE A 309 -20.83 14.83 -0.21
C PHE A 309 -19.44 15.45 -0.10
N ALA A 310 -19.21 16.60 -0.75
CA ALA A 310 -17.92 17.29 -0.71
C ALA A 310 -17.51 17.69 0.70
N VAL A 311 -18.42 18.27 1.48
CA VAL A 311 -18.17 18.61 2.90
C VAL A 311 -17.80 17.38 3.72
N PHE A 312 -18.50 16.26 3.49
CA PHE A 312 -18.19 15.00 4.19
C PHE A 312 -16.78 14.48 3.84
N VAL A 313 -16.41 14.50 2.54
CA VAL A 313 -15.07 14.08 2.09
C VAL A 313 -13.99 14.98 2.68
N GLU A 314 -14.16 16.29 2.65
CA GLU A 314 -13.20 17.23 3.23
C GLU A 314 -12.96 17.00 4.73
N GLN A 315 -14.02 16.71 5.50
CA GLN A 315 -13.90 16.38 6.92
C GLN A 315 -13.15 15.06 7.13
N THR A 316 -13.45 14.07 6.29
CA THR A 316 -12.78 12.77 6.32
C THR A 316 -11.30 12.92 5.96
N ASP A 317 -10.96 13.72 4.95
CA ASP A 317 -9.57 13.96 4.53
C ASP A 317 -8.76 14.68 5.62
N LYS A 318 -9.35 15.64 6.34
CA LYS A 318 -8.72 16.24 7.53
C LYS A 318 -8.39 15.17 8.59
N SER A 319 -9.30 14.23 8.81
CA SER A 319 -9.09 13.11 9.73
C SER A 319 -7.98 12.17 9.22
N LYS A 320 -7.93 11.87 7.92
CA LYS A 320 -6.85 11.07 7.32
C LYS A 320 -5.49 11.72 7.50
N VAL A 321 -5.36 13.03 7.29
CA VAL A 321 -4.10 13.76 7.50
C VAL A 321 -3.61 13.61 8.95
N ALA A 322 -4.51 13.74 9.93
CA ALA A 322 -4.16 13.58 11.34
C ALA A 322 -3.73 12.15 11.68
N VAL A 323 -4.42 11.14 11.13
CA VAL A 323 -4.10 9.72 11.33
C VAL A 323 -2.78 9.37 10.64
N GLN A 324 -2.53 9.87 9.43
CA GLN A 324 -1.28 9.64 8.69
C GLN A 324 -0.09 10.22 9.47
N LYS A 325 -0.21 11.45 9.96
CA LYS A 325 0.84 12.05 10.79
C LYS A 325 1.16 11.20 12.03
N ALA A 326 0.13 10.72 12.73
CA ALA A 326 0.33 9.85 13.89
C ALA A 326 0.92 8.48 13.52
N LEU A 327 0.65 7.96 12.32
CA LEU A 327 1.27 6.74 11.77
C LEU A 327 2.76 6.97 11.51
N ASP A 328 3.10 8.08 10.84
CA ASP A 328 4.49 8.43 10.52
C ASP A 328 5.34 8.62 11.80
N GLU A 329 4.77 9.30 12.81
CA GLU A 329 5.42 9.47 14.12
C GLU A 329 5.63 8.11 14.84
N ALA A 330 4.64 7.21 14.80
CA ALA A 330 4.75 5.89 15.39
C ALA A 330 5.79 5.02 14.65
N GLN A 331 5.86 5.10 13.32
CA GLN A 331 6.88 4.40 12.53
C GLN A 331 8.28 4.90 12.85
N LEU A 332 8.47 6.22 12.92
CA LEU A 332 9.76 6.81 13.29
C LEU A 332 10.22 6.37 14.69
N LEU A 333 9.29 6.34 15.65
CA LEU A 333 9.56 5.86 17.00
C LEU A 333 9.94 4.37 17.01
N PHE A 334 9.22 3.54 16.25
CA PHE A 334 9.54 2.12 16.11
C PHE A 334 10.95 1.92 15.56
N ASP A 335 11.31 2.61 14.48
CA ASP A 335 12.62 2.50 13.83
C ASP A 335 13.75 2.97 14.76
N SER A 336 13.53 4.06 15.51
CA SER A 336 14.45 4.56 16.51
C SER A 336 14.69 3.56 17.65
N LEU A 337 13.65 2.89 18.12
CA LEU A 337 13.75 1.87 19.17
C LEU A 337 14.41 0.58 18.67
N MET A 338 14.10 0.17 17.44
CA MET A 338 14.82 -0.94 16.80
C MET A 338 16.32 -0.67 16.72
N GLN A 339 16.69 0.55 16.31
CA GLN A 339 18.10 0.98 16.29
C GLN A 339 18.71 1.02 17.70
N LYS A 340 17.97 1.47 18.71
CA LYS A 340 18.42 1.54 20.11
C LYS A 340 18.70 0.16 20.71
N TYR A 341 17.83 -0.82 20.44
CA TYR A 341 17.90 -2.13 21.06
C TYR A 341 18.78 -3.13 20.30
N PHE A 342 18.91 -2.97 19.00
CA PHE A 342 19.57 -3.97 18.13
C PHE A 342 20.63 -3.36 17.19
N GLY A 343 20.76 -2.04 17.10
CA GLY A 343 21.67 -1.34 16.19
C GLY A 343 23.13 -1.23 16.66
#